data_b6be0f2284af8f02711b72583aac2124
#
_entry.id   b6be0f2284af8f02711b72583aac2124
#
_cell.length_a   1.000
_cell.length_b   1.000
_cell.length_c   1.000
_cell.angle_alpha   90.00
_cell.angle_beta   90.00
_cell.angle_gamma   90.00
#
_symmetry.space_group_name_H-M   'P 1'
#
loop_
_entity.id
_entity.type
_entity.pdbx_description
1 polymer ?
#
loop_
_entity_poly.entity_id
_entity_poly.type
_entity_poly.pdbx_seq_one_letter_code
_entity_poly.pdbx_strand_id
1 'polypeptide(L)'
;MAISNSSTNAAPSTLSTNREDLKQTAMLHAATQAPLVGLLPTRAITNKNPRVLMDELAAPSAAGHIEQNGTDNGGDQFTAVGDYTGQAQRWVQEWSVTREQEAHSSAVSVDKENAKEKALKQLIRNKEYTFYGDQDKTTDVPGTTAGVTEGLGSITDPSNTNFASAYRTKAASVYGGTVADFDDAALNAQLASMFGEGGEYLDLHLLAFSGLRTNIVANMTRTAGTASQVDYNMNGTAIIPYNVEMYDSDFGQVKIINANPQLAVAADTTTKYRGYIIDPAYLEFGQIWGEGSEEYEDRGAGSVGACDCYGALLSQGPNRLGKIECSDESNL
;
A
#
# COMPACT_ATOMS: atom_id res chain seq x y z
N MET A 1 4.06 -20.02 70.00
CA MET A 1 3.82 -18.78 69.25
C MET A 1 3.48 -19.21 67.82
N ALA A 2 2.22 -19.29 67.48
CA ALA A 2 1.81 -19.69 66.14
C ALA A 2 2.01 -18.53 65.18
N ILE A 3 2.90 -18.66 64.26
CA ILE A 3 3.04 -17.71 63.17
C ILE A 3 1.82 -17.91 62.27
N SER A 4 0.86 -17.06 62.43
CA SER A 4 -0.29 -17.02 61.52
C SER A 4 0.21 -16.62 60.16
N ASN A 5 0.18 -17.57 59.28
CA ASN A 5 0.53 -17.35 57.87
C ASN A 5 -0.66 -16.67 57.20
N SER A 6 -0.87 -15.40 57.55
CA SER A 6 -1.94 -14.55 56.98
C SER A 6 -1.70 -14.15 55.53
N SER A 7 -0.55 -14.59 54.98
CA SER A 7 -0.15 -14.30 53.60
C SER A 7 -0.97 -15.04 52.54
N THR A 8 -1.69 -16.09 52.94
CA THR A 8 -2.46 -16.91 51.99
C THR A 8 -3.73 -16.25 51.48
N ASN A 9 -4.16 -15.17 52.11
CA ASN A 9 -5.42 -14.51 51.73
C ASN A 9 -5.24 -13.10 51.11
N ALA A 10 -4.00 -12.67 51.00
CA ALA A 10 -3.77 -11.42 50.29
C ALA A 10 -3.70 -11.69 48.77
N ALA A 11 -4.47 -10.96 48.00
CA ALA A 11 -4.37 -11.03 46.56
C ALA A 11 -2.91 -10.81 46.13
N PRO A 12 -2.40 -11.53 45.15
CA PRO A 12 -1.01 -11.43 44.71
C PRO A 12 -0.54 -10.00 44.43
N SER A 13 -1.46 -9.14 44.04
CA SER A 13 -1.23 -7.71 43.77
C SER A 13 -0.94 -6.86 45.01
N THR A 14 -1.19 -7.38 46.25
CA THR A 14 -0.99 -6.62 47.49
C THR A 14 0.28 -7.02 48.23
N LEU A 15 0.96 -8.05 47.76
CA LEU A 15 2.22 -8.53 48.36
C LEU A 15 3.41 -7.95 47.60
N SER A 16 4.08 -7.00 48.22
CA SER A 16 5.30 -6.40 47.70
C SER A 16 6.47 -7.39 47.50
N THR A 17 6.35 -8.60 48.06
CA THR A 17 7.35 -9.67 48.00
C THR A 17 7.11 -10.66 46.85
N ASN A 18 5.90 -10.72 46.30
CA ASN A 18 5.63 -11.52 45.12
C ASN A 18 6.05 -10.77 43.87
N ARG A 19 7.19 -11.14 43.33
CA ARG A 19 7.59 -10.71 42.00
C ARG A 19 6.79 -11.50 40.97
N GLU A 20 6.03 -10.82 40.15
CA GLU A 20 5.41 -11.41 38.97
C GLU A 20 6.53 -11.88 38.02
N ASP A 21 6.41 -13.09 37.52
CA ASP A 21 7.32 -13.61 36.51
C ASP A 21 6.95 -12.97 35.16
N LEU A 22 7.41 -11.73 34.96
CA LEU A 22 7.16 -10.97 33.73
C LEU A 22 8.28 -11.24 32.72
N LYS A 23 7.89 -11.60 31.51
CA LYS A 23 8.81 -11.69 30.41
C LYS A 23 9.44 -10.31 30.17
N GLN A 24 10.78 -10.24 30.19
CA GLN A 24 11.53 -8.99 30.05
C GLN A 24 11.29 -8.25 28.71
N THR A 25 10.80 -8.97 27.69
CA THR A 25 10.54 -8.39 26.37
C THR A 25 9.07 -8.54 26.02
N ALA A 26 8.37 -7.43 25.87
CA ALA A 26 7.03 -7.43 25.31
C ALA A 26 7.10 -7.70 23.79
N MET A 27 6.29 -8.62 23.30
CA MET A 27 6.16 -8.82 21.87
C MET A 27 5.27 -7.74 21.28
N LEU A 28 5.74 -7.08 20.23
CA LEU A 28 4.94 -6.12 19.50
C LEU A 28 3.92 -6.87 18.62
N HIS A 29 2.65 -6.86 19.02
CA HIS A 29 1.56 -7.44 18.24
C HIS A 29 1.03 -6.44 17.23
N ALA A 30 1.84 -6.12 16.24
CA ALA A 30 1.42 -5.25 15.14
C ALA A 30 2.09 -5.71 13.86
N ALA A 31 1.35 -5.67 12.76
CA ALA A 31 1.97 -5.86 11.47
C ALA A 31 2.87 -4.65 11.17
N THR A 32 4.13 -4.91 10.95
CA THR A 32 5.15 -3.89 10.66
C THR A 32 5.54 -3.86 9.18
N GLN A 33 5.02 -4.81 8.40
CA GLN A 33 5.30 -4.89 6.97
C GLN A 33 4.57 -3.79 6.23
N ALA A 34 5.28 -3.10 5.37
CA ALA A 34 4.79 -2.05 4.49
C ALA A 34 5.23 -2.35 3.05
N PRO A 35 4.56 -3.31 2.37
CA PRO A 35 5.00 -3.80 1.08
C PRO A 35 4.96 -2.73 -0.02
N LEU A 36 3.97 -1.85 -0.03
CA LEU A 36 3.88 -0.79 -1.03
C LEU A 36 5.01 0.23 -0.85
N VAL A 37 5.26 0.69 0.37
CA VAL A 37 6.38 1.63 0.64
C VAL A 37 7.72 1.01 0.22
N GLY A 38 7.89 -0.30 0.39
CA GLY A 38 9.11 -1.01 -0.01
C GLY A 38 9.26 -1.21 -1.52
N LEU A 39 8.16 -1.20 -2.28
CA LEU A 39 8.16 -1.36 -3.74
C LEU A 39 8.38 -0.05 -4.49
N LEU A 40 7.94 1.08 -3.91
CA LEU A 40 7.97 2.36 -4.60
C LEU A 40 9.39 2.90 -4.75
N PRO A 41 9.81 3.25 -5.97
CA PRO A 41 11.02 4.03 -6.18
C PRO A 41 10.86 5.41 -5.53
N THR A 42 11.95 5.93 -4.98
CA THR A 42 11.96 7.22 -4.29
C THR A 42 12.64 8.26 -5.16
N ARG A 43 11.99 9.41 -5.36
CA ARG A 43 12.55 10.56 -6.07
C ARG A 43 12.60 11.78 -5.15
N ALA A 44 13.74 12.47 -5.09
CA ALA A 44 13.84 13.73 -4.37
C ALA A 44 13.03 14.83 -5.08
N ILE A 45 12.18 15.52 -4.34
CA ILE A 45 11.41 16.68 -4.81
C ILE A 45 11.70 17.89 -3.92
N THR A 46 11.56 19.09 -4.46
CA THR A 46 11.84 20.35 -3.76
C THR A 46 10.59 21.18 -3.50
N ASN A 47 9.49 20.85 -4.16
CA ASN A 47 8.24 21.62 -4.08
C ASN A 47 7.15 20.77 -3.40
N LYS A 48 6.33 21.42 -2.58
CA LYS A 48 5.17 20.78 -1.95
C LYS A 48 4.08 20.37 -2.96
N ASN A 49 4.08 20.97 -4.13
CA ASN A 49 3.19 20.63 -5.24
C ASN A 49 4.04 20.11 -6.41
N PRO A 50 4.53 18.87 -6.33
CA PRO A 50 5.33 18.29 -7.41
C PRO A 50 4.49 18.12 -8.66
N ARG A 51 5.10 18.40 -9.80
CA ARG A 51 4.47 18.29 -11.10
C ARG A 51 5.04 17.13 -11.88
N VAL A 52 4.18 16.33 -12.46
CA VAL A 52 4.51 15.18 -13.31
C VAL A 52 3.93 15.44 -14.69
N LEU A 53 4.76 15.32 -15.71
CA LEU A 53 4.35 15.41 -17.09
C LEU A 53 4.22 14.00 -17.65
N MET A 54 3.16 13.77 -18.42
CA MET A 54 2.85 12.50 -19.09
C MET A 54 2.72 12.78 -20.58
N ASP A 55 3.36 11.96 -21.38
CA ASP A 55 3.31 12.06 -22.85
C ASP A 55 3.09 10.66 -23.44
N GLU A 56 2.40 10.61 -24.57
CA GLU A 56 2.16 9.38 -25.30
C GLU A 56 2.31 9.61 -26.79
N LEU A 57 2.62 8.56 -27.50
CA LEU A 57 2.65 8.62 -28.97
C LEU A 57 1.23 8.54 -29.52
N ALA A 58 0.97 9.26 -30.58
CA ALA A 58 -0.28 9.12 -31.32
C ALA A 58 -0.49 7.68 -31.78
N ALA A 59 -1.73 7.21 -31.77
CA ALA A 59 -2.06 5.88 -32.24
C ALA A 59 -1.54 5.68 -33.67
N PRO A 60 -0.94 4.52 -33.98
CA PRO A 60 -0.46 4.23 -35.34
C PRO A 60 -1.61 4.27 -36.33
N SER A 61 -1.43 4.94 -37.45
CA SER A 61 -2.41 5.06 -38.53
C SER A 61 -1.94 4.31 -39.75
N ALA A 62 -2.78 3.48 -40.32
CA ALA A 62 -2.49 2.80 -41.60
C ALA A 62 -2.40 3.78 -42.77
N ALA A 63 -3.03 4.93 -42.65
CA ALA A 63 -2.93 6.02 -43.62
C ALA A 63 -1.63 6.80 -43.50
N GLY A 64 -0.87 6.64 -42.39
CA GLY A 64 0.45 7.20 -42.14
C GLY A 64 0.75 8.52 -42.86
N HIS A 65 1.96 8.96 -42.84
CA HIS A 65 2.41 10.05 -43.71
C HIS A 65 2.59 9.52 -45.14
N ILE A 66 1.55 9.61 -45.96
CA ILE A 66 1.70 9.43 -47.39
C ILE A 66 2.05 10.78 -47.96
N GLU A 67 3.32 11.01 -48.23
CA GLU A 67 3.75 12.18 -48.97
C GLU A 67 3.29 12.11 -50.44
N GLN A 68 2.49 13.03 -50.84
CA GLN A 68 2.35 13.31 -52.27
C GLN A 68 3.52 14.19 -52.72
N ASN A 69 4.11 13.82 -53.85
CA ASN A 69 5.25 14.49 -54.44
C ASN A 69 4.99 16.02 -54.55
N GLY A 70 5.70 16.83 -53.78
CA GLY A 70 5.59 18.30 -53.77
C GLY A 70 4.57 18.89 -52.82
N THR A 71 4.00 18.13 -51.91
CA THR A 71 3.12 18.64 -50.83
C THR A 71 3.91 18.75 -49.53
N ASP A 72 3.94 19.96 -48.96
CA ASP A 72 4.52 20.19 -47.66
C ASP A 72 3.58 19.62 -46.58
N ASN A 73 4.05 18.60 -45.87
CA ASN A 73 3.30 17.97 -44.79
C ASN A 73 3.49 18.76 -43.48
N GLY A 74 2.85 19.93 -43.40
CA GLY A 74 2.92 20.79 -42.24
C GLY A 74 1.97 20.43 -41.11
N GLY A 75 1.84 19.18 -40.73
CA GLY A 75 1.01 18.78 -39.58
C GLY A 75 1.84 18.15 -38.46
N ASP A 76 1.95 18.86 -37.33
CA ASP A 76 2.48 18.27 -36.11
C ASP A 76 1.56 17.14 -35.65
N GLN A 77 2.14 15.93 -35.49
CA GLN A 77 1.44 14.73 -35.03
C GLN A 77 1.73 14.45 -33.55
N PHE A 78 1.98 15.51 -32.80
CA PHE A 78 2.23 15.37 -31.37
C PHE A 78 0.93 15.36 -30.58
N THR A 79 0.81 14.43 -29.66
CA THR A 79 -0.26 14.42 -28.67
C THR A 79 0.01 15.51 -27.62
N ALA A 80 -1.06 16.05 -27.05
CA ALA A 80 -0.92 17.05 -25.99
C ALA A 80 -0.34 16.38 -24.73
N VAL A 81 0.73 16.96 -24.20
CA VAL A 81 1.35 16.51 -22.95
C VAL A 81 0.35 16.64 -21.80
N GLY A 82 0.09 15.56 -21.09
CA GLY A 82 -0.71 15.55 -19.87
C GLY A 82 0.08 16.12 -18.70
N ASP A 83 -0.60 16.76 -17.78
CA ASP A 83 -0.03 17.38 -16.60
C ASP A 83 -0.78 16.93 -15.35
N TYR A 84 -0.05 16.45 -14.38
CA TYR A 84 -0.56 16.11 -13.06
C TYR A 84 0.23 16.85 -12.00
N THR A 85 -0.46 17.53 -11.11
CA THR A 85 0.14 18.22 -9.96
C THR A 85 -0.25 17.46 -8.70
N GLY A 86 0.72 16.83 -8.03
CA GLY A 86 0.55 16.17 -6.74
C GLY A 86 0.50 17.17 -5.58
N GLN A 87 0.26 16.66 -4.39
CA GLN A 87 0.33 17.39 -3.13
C GLN A 87 1.17 16.60 -2.13
N ALA A 88 2.21 17.22 -1.58
CA ALA A 88 2.99 16.59 -0.53
C ALA A 88 2.25 16.64 0.81
N GLN A 89 2.34 15.55 1.56
CA GLN A 89 1.80 15.39 2.90
C GLN A 89 2.94 15.16 3.88
N ARG A 90 2.84 15.73 5.07
CA ARG A 90 3.75 15.48 6.18
C ARG A 90 3.12 14.46 7.13
N TRP A 91 3.81 13.35 7.34
CA TRP A 91 3.48 12.38 8.38
C TRP A 91 4.34 12.64 9.58
N VAL A 92 3.75 12.68 10.77
CA VAL A 92 4.43 12.93 12.03
C VAL A 92 3.93 11.93 13.07
N GLN A 93 4.86 11.33 13.79
CA GLN A 93 4.57 10.48 14.94
C GLN A 93 5.42 10.92 16.12
N GLU A 94 4.77 11.50 17.12
CA GLU A 94 5.44 11.95 18.34
C GLU A 94 5.74 10.78 19.28
N TRP A 95 6.81 10.90 20.03
CA TRP A 95 7.17 10.00 21.11
C TRP A 95 7.63 10.81 22.32
N SER A 96 7.38 10.28 23.51
CA SER A 96 7.83 10.89 24.77
C SER A 96 8.14 9.81 25.79
N VAL A 97 9.18 10.01 26.57
CA VAL A 97 9.56 9.14 27.70
C VAL A 97 9.91 10.03 28.88
N THR A 98 9.29 9.74 30.03
CA THR A 98 9.58 10.49 31.25
C THR A 98 10.87 9.99 31.89
N ARG A 99 11.61 10.88 32.56
CA ARG A 99 12.81 10.52 33.31
C ARG A 99 12.52 9.45 34.39
N GLU A 100 11.33 9.48 34.95
CA GLU A 100 10.90 8.51 35.93
C GLU A 100 10.73 7.11 35.32
N GLN A 101 10.23 7.03 34.09
CA GLN A 101 10.14 5.76 33.34
C GLN A 101 11.51 5.23 32.96
N GLU A 102 12.45 6.09 32.58
CA GLU A 102 13.86 5.68 32.30
C GLU A 102 14.57 5.21 33.58
N ALA A 103 14.31 5.85 34.73
CA ALA A 103 14.92 5.50 35.99
C ALA A 103 14.40 4.21 36.60
N HIS A 104 13.15 3.84 36.30
CA HIS A 104 12.56 2.62 36.77
C HIS A 104 12.95 1.47 35.86
N SER A 105 13.66 0.47 36.38
CA SER A 105 13.90 -0.82 35.74
C SER A 105 12.56 -1.54 35.56
N SER A 106 11.82 -1.26 34.50
CA SER A 106 10.58 -1.96 34.20
C SER A 106 10.88 -3.29 33.51
N ALA A 107 9.97 -4.26 33.66
CA ALA A 107 10.06 -5.55 32.96
C ALA A 107 9.97 -5.41 31.45
N VAL A 108 9.45 -4.28 30.97
CA VAL A 108 9.44 -3.85 29.57
C VAL A 108 10.41 -2.70 29.45
N SER A 109 11.42 -2.85 28.60
CA SER A 109 12.36 -1.77 28.29
C SER A 109 11.58 -0.57 27.73
N VAL A 110 11.44 0.47 28.55
CA VAL A 110 10.82 1.76 28.19
C VAL A 110 11.96 2.74 27.94
N ASP A 111 12.89 2.35 27.08
CA ASP A 111 13.99 3.17 26.71
C ASP A 111 13.58 4.15 25.62
N LYS A 112 14.25 5.28 25.58
CA LYS A 112 14.12 6.30 24.54
C LYS A 112 14.22 5.69 23.12
N GLU A 113 15.20 4.80 22.91
CA GLU A 113 15.40 4.14 21.63
C GLU A 113 14.23 3.23 21.22
N ASN A 114 13.65 2.50 22.16
CA ASN A 114 12.47 1.69 21.91
C ASN A 114 11.22 2.55 21.59
N ALA A 115 11.07 3.70 22.23
CA ALA A 115 10.01 4.65 21.93
C ALA A 115 10.16 5.22 20.51
N LYS A 116 11.37 5.58 20.09
CA LYS A 116 11.70 6.04 18.74
C LYS A 116 11.42 4.94 17.70
N GLU A 117 11.86 3.71 17.96
CA GLU A 117 11.63 2.58 17.05
C GLU A 117 10.14 2.31 16.85
N LYS A 118 9.35 2.36 17.92
CA LYS A 118 7.89 2.21 17.83
C LYS A 118 7.25 3.35 17.04
N ALA A 119 7.68 4.58 17.28
CA ALA A 119 7.19 5.76 16.56
C ALA A 119 7.52 5.66 15.06
N LEU A 120 8.74 5.25 14.70
CA LEU A 120 9.14 5.06 13.32
C LEU A 120 8.31 3.96 12.62
N LYS A 121 8.11 2.81 13.28
CA LYS A 121 7.26 1.74 12.76
C LYS A 121 5.83 2.20 12.55
N GLN A 122 5.30 2.99 13.48
CA GLN A 122 3.95 3.55 13.36
C GLN A 122 3.86 4.59 12.23
N LEU A 123 4.90 5.41 12.04
CA LEU A 123 5.00 6.36 10.92
C LEU A 123 4.90 5.65 9.57
N ILE A 124 5.70 4.59 9.39
CA ILE A 124 5.70 3.79 8.15
C ILE A 124 4.32 3.16 7.91
N ARG A 125 3.68 2.64 8.96
CA ARG A 125 2.31 2.11 8.85
C ARG A 125 1.30 3.18 8.45
N ASN A 126 1.36 4.35 9.04
CA ASN A 126 0.46 5.46 8.71
C ASN A 126 0.66 5.93 7.26
N LYS A 127 1.91 5.97 6.80
CA LYS A 127 2.25 6.28 5.41
C LYS A 127 1.68 5.23 4.44
N GLU A 128 1.92 3.95 4.72
CA GLU A 128 1.36 2.84 3.93
C GLU A 128 -0.16 2.89 3.87
N TYR A 129 -0.82 3.14 5.02
CA TYR A 129 -2.27 3.28 5.10
C TYR A 129 -2.79 4.42 4.23
N THR A 130 -2.12 5.58 4.27
CA THR A 130 -2.49 6.73 3.42
C THR A 130 -2.40 6.38 1.94
N PHE A 131 -1.40 5.59 1.54
CA PHE A 131 -1.23 5.22 0.14
C PHE A 131 -2.33 4.29 -0.39
N TYR A 132 -2.91 3.42 0.45
CA TYR A 132 -4.04 2.57 0.06
C TYR A 132 -5.39 3.26 0.08
N GLY A 133 -5.48 4.48 0.59
CA GLY A 133 -6.74 5.20 0.73
C GLY A 133 -7.37 5.64 -0.59
N ASP A 134 -8.66 5.97 -0.51
CA ASP A 134 -9.44 6.52 -1.64
C ASP A 134 -9.48 8.06 -1.61
N GLN A 135 -8.66 8.70 -0.76
CA GLN A 135 -8.66 10.16 -0.64
C GLN A 135 -8.08 10.83 -1.88
N ASP A 136 -8.76 11.88 -2.32
CA ASP A 136 -8.24 12.82 -3.29
C ASP A 136 -7.18 13.73 -2.66
N LYS A 137 -6.32 14.27 -3.50
CA LYS A 137 -5.37 15.30 -3.05
C LYS A 137 -6.11 16.51 -2.49
N THR A 138 -5.62 17.00 -1.36
CA THR A 138 -6.10 18.24 -0.76
C THR A 138 -4.96 19.26 -0.73
N THR A 139 -5.18 20.40 -1.34
CA THR A 139 -4.16 21.46 -1.39
C THR A 139 -3.93 22.05 0.00
N ASP A 140 -2.67 22.20 0.37
CA ASP A 140 -2.26 22.84 1.61
C ASP A 140 -2.63 24.33 1.62
N VAL A 141 -3.44 24.73 2.59
CA VAL A 141 -3.76 26.14 2.86
C VAL A 141 -3.20 26.50 4.24
N PRO A 142 -2.15 27.34 4.31
CA PRO A 142 -1.50 27.69 5.56
C PRO A 142 -2.47 28.13 6.64
N GLY A 143 -2.40 27.52 7.80
CA GLY A 143 -3.24 27.84 8.96
C GLY A 143 -4.69 27.35 8.90
N THR A 144 -5.12 26.68 7.82
CA THR A 144 -6.51 26.25 7.65
C THR A 144 -6.64 24.77 7.33
N THR A 145 -5.91 24.29 6.32
CA THR A 145 -6.04 22.91 5.82
C THR A 145 -4.67 22.31 5.58
N ALA A 146 -4.41 21.14 6.17
CA ALA A 146 -3.18 20.40 5.89
C ALA A 146 -3.24 19.79 4.49
N GLY A 147 -2.10 19.81 3.78
CA GLY A 147 -1.96 19.12 2.50
C GLY A 147 -2.09 17.61 2.67
N VAL A 148 -2.88 16.96 1.82
CA VAL A 148 -3.07 15.51 1.80
C VAL A 148 -2.66 14.99 0.43
N THR A 149 -1.84 13.94 0.41
CA THR A 149 -1.47 13.26 -0.83
C THR A 149 -2.62 12.39 -1.33
N GLU A 150 -2.70 12.25 -2.63
CA GLU A 150 -3.66 11.36 -3.28
C GLU A 150 -3.32 9.90 -2.97
N GLY A 151 -4.35 9.08 -2.72
CA GLY A 151 -4.19 7.65 -2.48
C GLY A 151 -4.37 6.83 -3.76
N LEU A 152 -3.92 5.57 -3.74
CA LEU A 152 -4.07 4.64 -4.87
C LEU A 152 -5.52 4.47 -5.30
N GLY A 153 -6.45 4.46 -4.34
CA GLY A 153 -7.86 4.30 -4.65
C GLY A 153 -8.42 5.43 -5.51
N SER A 154 -7.96 6.67 -5.30
CA SER A 154 -8.29 7.83 -6.15
C SER A 154 -7.48 7.82 -7.45
N ILE A 155 -6.17 7.55 -7.42
CA ILE A 155 -5.32 7.47 -8.62
C ILE A 155 -5.85 6.45 -9.62
N THR A 156 -6.36 5.31 -9.14
CA THR A 156 -6.92 4.23 -9.97
C THR A 156 -8.40 4.40 -10.30
N ASP A 157 -9.02 5.50 -9.93
CA ASP A 157 -10.41 5.80 -10.28
C ASP A 157 -10.50 6.32 -11.73
N PRO A 158 -11.26 5.65 -12.62
CA PRO A 158 -11.48 6.13 -13.99
C PRO A 158 -12.13 7.51 -14.08
N SER A 159 -12.86 7.92 -13.06
CA SER A 159 -13.53 9.23 -12.98
C SER A 159 -12.64 10.35 -12.44
N ASN A 160 -11.42 10.06 -12.02
CA ASN A 160 -10.53 11.04 -11.41
C ASN A 160 -10.17 12.16 -12.39
N THR A 161 -10.59 13.37 -12.05
CA THR A 161 -10.37 14.58 -12.89
C THR A 161 -8.99 15.23 -12.70
N ASN A 162 -8.19 14.76 -11.74
CA ASN A 162 -6.85 15.27 -11.51
C ASN A 162 -5.89 14.93 -12.66
N PHE A 163 -6.23 13.88 -13.41
CA PHE A 163 -5.47 13.45 -14.60
C PHE A 163 -6.22 13.80 -15.88
N ALA A 164 -5.51 14.10 -16.94
CA ALA A 164 -6.11 14.23 -18.26
C ALA A 164 -6.74 12.91 -18.72
N SER A 165 -7.85 12.97 -19.45
CA SER A 165 -8.67 11.79 -19.78
C SER A 165 -7.92 10.65 -20.49
N ALA A 166 -6.90 10.99 -21.28
CA ALA A 166 -6.07 10.02 -22.00
C ALA A 166 -5.24 9.15 -21.04
N TYR A 167 -4.79 9.73 -19.93
CA TYR A 167 -3.86 9.07 -18.99
C TYR A 167 -4.53 8.47 -17.78
N ARG A 168 -5.87 8.55 -17.66
CA ARG A 168 -6.62 7.95 -16.55
C ARG A 168 -6.62 6.43 -16.62
N THR A 169 -6.73 5.80 -15.47
CA THR A 169 -7.04 4.37 -15.39
C THR A 169 -8.30 4.09 -16.21
N LYS A 170 -8.25 3.07 -17.05
CA LYS A 170 -9.42 2.69 -17.85
C LYS A 170 -10.45 1.95 -17.01
N ALA A 171 -11.72 2.14 -17.32
CA ALA A 171 -12.79 1.42 -16.62
C ALA A 171 -12.64 -0.11 -16.73
N ALA A 172 -12.10 -0.62 -17.84
CA ALA A 172 -11.83 -2.05 -18.02
C ALA A 172 -10.64 -2.56 -17.17
N SER A 173 -9.80 -1.68 -16.64
CA SER A 173 -8.72 -2.02 -15.70
C SER A 173 -9.18 -2.00 -14.24
N VAL A 174 -10.48 -1.73 -13.99
CA VAL A 174 -11.08 -1.73 -12.65
C VAL A 174 -12.14 -2.82 -12.60
N TYR A 175 -11.99 -3.75 -11.66
CA TYR A 175 -12.98 -4.77 -11.38
C TYR A 175 -13.86 -4.35 -10.21
N GLY A 176 -15.17 -4.34 -10.42
CA GLY A 176 -16.17 -3.95 -9.41
C GLY A 176 -17.28 -4.99 -9.22
N GLY A 177 -17.03 -6.25 -9.56
CA GLY A 177 -17.99 -7.33 -9.43
C GLY A 177 -18.03 -8.00 -8.06
N THR A 178 -18.64 -9.18 -7.99
CA THR A 178 -18.65 -9.98 -6.76
C THR A 178 -17.31 -10.70 -6.57
N VAL A 179 -17.01 -11.07 -5.33
CA VAL A 179 -15.78 -11.80 -5.03
C VAL A 179 -15.77 -13.21 -5.63
N ALA A 180 -16.95 -13.84 -5.76
CA ALA A 180 -17.07 -15.18 -6.33
C ALA A 180 -16.82 -15.20 -7.84
N ASP A 181 -17.16 -14.11 -8.52
CA ASP A 181 -16.98 -13.96 -9.98
C ASP A 181 -15.57 -13.47 -10.36
N PHE A 182 -14.75 -13.12 -9.37
CA PHE A 182 -13.36 -12.76 -9.64
C PHE A 182 -12.53 -14.01 -9.87
N ASP A 183 -12.37 -14.35 -11.12
CA ASP A 183 -11.66 -15.52 -11.61
C ASP A 183 -10.48 -15.14 -12.51
N ASP A 184 -9.85 -16.13 -13.08
CA ASP A 184 -8.74 -16.01 -14.03
C ASP A 184 -9.12 -15.18 -15.27
N ALA A 185 -10.34 -15.33 -15.78
CA ALA A 185 -10.80 -14.57 -16.94
C ALA A 185 -10.97 -13.08 -16.62
N ALA A 186 -11.48 -12.76 -15.43
CA ALA A 186 -11.63 -11.38 -14.97
C ALA A 186 -10.27 -10.69 -14.80
N LEU A 187 -9.27 -11.38 -14.23
CA LEU A 187 -7.93 -10.84 -14.10
C LEU A 187 -7.27 -10.65 -15.46
N ASN A 188 -7.38 -11.63 -16.37
CA ASN A 188 -6.85 -11.53 -17.73
C ASN A 188 -7.50 -10.40 -18.53
N ALA A 189 -8.78 -10.13 -18.35
CA ALA A 189 -9.45 -9.00 -18.99
C ALA A 189 -8.89 -7.64 -18.52
N GLN A 190 -8.60 -7.50 -17.21
CA GLN A 190 -7.95 -6.32 -16.69
C GLN A 190 -6.52 -6.15 -17.25
N LEU A 191 -5.73 -7.24 -17.27
CA LEU A 191 -4.37 -7.23 -17.81
C LEU A 191 -4.37 -6.90 -19.30
N ALA A 192 -5.33 -7.42 -20.09
CA ALA A 192 -5.49 -7.08 -21.49
C ALA A 192 -5.74 -5.59 -21.71
N SER A 193 -6.58 -4.97 -20.85
CA SER A 193 -6.83 -3.54 -20.88
C SER A 193 -5.56 -2.73 -20.60
N MET A 194 -4.80 -3.10 -19.57
CA MET A 194 -3.55 -2.44 -19.19
C MET A 194 -2.47 -2.60 -20.27
N PHE A 195 -2.37 -3.78 -20.86
CA PHE A 195 -1.48 -4.06 -21.99
C PHE A 195 -1.82 -3.20 -23.22
N GLY A 196 -3.12 -3.04 -23.50
CA GLY A 196 -3.62 -2.22 -24.60
C GLY A 196 -3.16 -0.76 -24.58
N GLU A 197 -2.89 -0.20 -23.39
CA GLU A 197 -2.44 1.18 -23.21
C GLU A 197 -0.95 1.42 -23.54
N GLY A 198 -0.15 0.38 -23.72
CA GLY A 198 1.27 0.56 -23.99
C GLY A 198 1.92 -0.50 -24.84
N GLY A 199 1.25 -1.61 -25.09
CA GLY A 199 1.75 -2.66 -25.97
C GLY A 199 3.03 -3.37 -25.52
N GLU A 200 3.42 -3.21 -24.26
CA GLU A 200 4.62 -3.81 -23.68
C GLU A 200 4.26 -4.91 -22.68
N TYR A 201 5.11 -5.93 -22.60
CA TYR A 201 4.97 -7.00 -21.62
C TYR A 201 5.01 -6.43 -20.19
N LEU A 202 3.99 -6.76 -19.37
CA LEU A 202 3.80 -6.18 -18.06
C LEU A 202 4.56 -6.98 -16.97
N ASP A 203 5.31 -6.31 -16.11
CA ASP A 203 5.84 -6.85 -14.84
C ASP A 203 5.14 -6.17 -13.68
N LEU A 204 4.04 -6.77 -13.24
CA LEU A 204 3.10 -6.14 -12.34
C LEU A 204 3.15 -6.75 -10.94
N HIS A 205 2.74 -5.94 -9.97
CA HIS A 205 2.57 -6.39 -8.60
C HIS A 205 1.10 -6.23 -8.20
N LEU A 206 0.46 -7.33 -7.82
CA LEU A 206 -0.88 -7.33 -7.25
C LEU A 206 -0.77 -7.28 -5.73
N LEU A 207 -1.10 -6.13 -5.17
CA LEU A 207 -1.23 -5.94 -3.72
C LEU A 207 -2.63 -6.38 -3.31
N ALA A 208 -2.75 -7.62 -2.86
CA ALA A 208 -4.03 -8.21 -2.48
C ALA A 208 -4.26 -8.13 -0.97
N PHE A 209 -5.42 -7.63 -0.56
CA PHE A 209 -5.87 -7.74 0.82
C PHE A 209 -6.31 -9.16 1.15
N SER A 210 -6.41 -9.47 2.44
CA SER A 210 -6.55 -10.85 2.93
C SER A 210 -7.70 -11.64 2.29
N GLY A 211 -8.88 -11.04 2.15
CA GLY A 211 -10.04 -11.70 1.55
C GLY A 211 -9.86 -11.96 0.07
N LEU A 212 -9.37 -10.97 -0.69
CA LEU A 212 -9.07 -11.14 -2.10
C LEU A 212 -8.01 -12.21 -2.32
N ARG A 213 -6.97 -12.24 -1.50
CA ARG A 213 -5.94 -13.27 -1.60
C ARG A 213 -6.48 -14.68 -1.38
N THR A 214 -7.35 -14.85 -0.38
CA THR A 214 -8.00 -16.14 -0.16
C THR A 214 -8.82 -16.58 -1.37
N ASN A 215 -9.52 -15.63 -2.00
CA ASN A 215 -10.30 -15.90 -3.19
C ASN A 215 -9.43 -16.25 -4.41
N ILE A 216 -8.34 -15.53 -4.62
CA ILE A 216 -7.33 -15.82 -5.67
C ILE A 216 -6.83 -17.26 -5.53
N VAL A 217 -6.43 -17.65 -4.33
CA VAL A 217 -5.98 -19.02 -4.06
C VAL A 217 -7.09 -20.04 -4.34
N ALA A 218 -8.33 -19.73 -3.96
CA ALA A 218 -9.44 -20.65 -4.15
C ALA A 218 -9.88 -20.78 -5.63
N ASN A 219 -9.94 -19.68 -6.37
CA ASN A 219 -10.49 -19.65 -7.72
C ASN A 219 -9.44 -19.89 -8.82
N MET A 220 -8.25 -19.36 -8.68
CA MET A 220 -7.16 -19.57 -9.66
C MET A 220 -6.55 -20.96 -9.59
N THR A 221 -6.63 -21.63 -8.44
CA THR A 221 -6.24 -23.05 -8.32
C THR A 221 -7.33 -24.02 -8.77
N ARG A 222 -8.56 -23.53 -8.93
CA ARG A 222 -9.70 -24.29 -9.42
C ARG A 222 -10.01 -23.97 -10.88
N THR A 223 -9.10 -24.24 -11.79
CA THR A 223 -9.45 -24.17 -13.22
C THR A 223 -10.62 -25.07 -13.52
N ALA A 224 -11.66 -24.50 -14.09
CA ALA A 224 -12.92 -25.15 -14.33
C ALA A 224 -12.75 -26.54 -14.97
N GLY A 225 -13.19 -27.58 -14.28
CA GLY A 225 -13.41 -28.91 -14.82
C GLY A 225 -12.25 -29.89 -14.82
N THR A 226 -11.09 -29.54 -14.31
CA THR A 226 -10.02 -30.49 -14.13
C THR A 226 -9.61 -30.54 -12.65
N ALA A 227 -9.54 -31.76 -12.11
CA ALA A 227 -9.13 -31.99 -10.74
C ALA A 227 -7.95 -31.12 -10.35
N SER A 228 -8.04 -30.48 -9.18
CA SER A 228 -6.96 -29.73 -8.54
C SER A 228 -5.59 -30.20 -8.98
N GLN A 229 -4.73 -29.30 -9.43
CA GLN A 229 -3.31 -29.63 -9.63
C GLN A 229 -2.77 -30.13 -8.31
N VAL A 230 -2.77 -31.42 -8.16
CA VAL A 230 -2.13 -32.11 -7.04
C VAL A 230 -0.73 -32.40 -7.49
N ASP A 231 0.23 -31.60 -7.07
CA ASP A 231 1.63 -31.93 -7.26
C ASP A 231 1.99 -33.07 -6.33
N TYR A 232 2.46 -34.16 -6.92
CA TYR A 232 3.01 -35.29 -6.20
C TYR A 232 4.53 -35.08 -6.05
N ASN A 233 5.01 -35.08 -4.81
CA ASN A 233 6.45 -35.16 -4.60
C ASN A 233 6.99 -36.53 -5.05
N MET A 234 8.33 -36.67 -5.13
CA MET A 234 8.99 -37.93 -5.54
C MET A 234 8.59 -39.16 -4.71
N ASN A 235 7.98 -38.96 -3.53
CA ASN A 235 7.51 -40.04 -2.66
C ASN A 235 6.00 -40.32 -2.79
N GLY A 236 5.33 -39.75 -3.78
CA GLY A 236 3.89 -39.98 -4.01
C GLY A 236 2.96 -39.34 -2.98
N THR A 237 3.46 -38.40 -2.17
CA THR A 237 2.62 -37.64 -1.24
C THR A 237 2.00 -36.47 -1.99
N ALA A 238 0.66 -36.40 -1.96
CA ALA A 238 -0.05 -35.27 -2.55
C ALA A 238 0.26 -33.98 -1.80
N ILE A 239 0.82 -33.00 -2.49
CA ILE A 239 1.04 -31.65 -1.99
C ILE A 239 -0.02 -30.77 -2.62
N ILE A 240 -0.86 -30.12 -1.83
CA ILE A 240 -1.80 -29.12 -2.30
C ILE A 240 -1.10 -27.77 -2.12
N PRO A 241 -0.65 -27.10 -3.18
CA PRO A 241 -0.05 -25.77 -3.05
C PRO A 241 -1.17 -24.77 -2.72
N TYR A 242 -1.15 -24.25 -1.49
CA TYR A 242 -2.11 -23.21 -1.06
C TYR A 242 -1.58 -21.79 -1.25
N ASN A 243 -0.41 -21.62 -1.86
CA ASN A 243 0.21 -20.30 -1.99
C ASN A 243 0.49 -19.99 -3.47
N VAL A 244 -0.19 -18.97 -3.99
CA VAL A 244 0.09 -18.41 -5.31
C VAL A 244 0.87 -17.12 -5.10
N GLU A 245 2.12 -17.10 -5.53
CA GLU A 245 3.00 -15.93 -5.41
C GLU A 245 3.19 -15.23 -6.75
N MET A 246 2.97 -15.93 -7.85
CA MET A 246 3.12 -15.41 -9.19
C MET A 246 2.03 -15.97 -10.10
N TYR A 247 1.47 -15.10 -10.90
CA TYR A 247 0.53 -15.44 -11.96
C TYR A 247 1.15 -15.05 -13.30
N ASP A 248 1.28 -16.01 -14.21
CA ASP A 248 1.80 -15.80 -15.55
C ASP A 248 0.64 -15.79 -16.54
N SER A 249 0.44 -14.65 -17.19
CA SER A 249 -0.63 -14.42 -18.17
C SER A 249 -0.05 -14.18 -19.57
N ASP A 250 -0.92 -14.21 -20.59
CA ASP A 250 -0.55 -13.88 -21.96
C ASP A 250 -0.02 -12.44 -22.14
N PHE A 251 -0.31 -11.56 -21.18
CA PHE A 251 0.03 -10.14 -21.23
C PHE A 251 1.19 -9.75 -20.32
N GLY A 252 1.61 -10.61 -19.41
CA GLY A 252 2.70 -10.32 -18.49
C GLY A 252 2.63 -11.15 -17.22
N GLN A 253 3.64 -10.95 -16.38
CA GLN A 253 3.73 -11.58 -15.07
C GLN A 253 3.18 -10.68 -13.98
N VAL A 254 2.39 -11.27 -13.07
CA VAL A 254 1.84 -10.59 -11.91
C VAL A 254 2.36 -11.26 -10.65
N LYS A 255 3.13 -10.53 -9.85
CA LYS A 255 3.60 -10.97 -8.53
C LYS A 255 2.55 -10.63 -7.49
N ILE A 256 2.05 -11.61 -6.77
CA ILE A 256 0.99 -11.43 -5.77
C ILE A 256 1.62 -11.21 -4.40
N ILE A 257 1.42 -10.02 -3.85
CA ILE A 257 1.97 -9.60 -2.56
C ILE A 257 0.82 -9.38 -1.58
N ASN A 258 0.99 -9.89 -0.36
CA ASN A 258 0.03 -9.61 0.71
C ASN A 258 0.12 -8.15 1.13
N ALA A 259 -0.93 -7.38 0.91
CA ALA A 259 -1.13 -6.13 1.59
C ALA A 259 -1.47 -6.40 3.07
N ASN A 260 -0.97 -5.53 3.95
CA ASN A 260 -1.16 -5.72 5.38
C ASN A 260 -2.64 -5.55 5.77
N PRO A 261 -3.31 -6.58 6.32
CA PRO A 261 -4.73 -6.53 6.62
C PRO A 261 -5.11 -5.52 7.71
N GLN A 262 -4.17 -5.11 8.57
CA GLN A 262 -4.42 -4.07 9.58
C GLN A 262 -4.45 -2.67 8.98
N LEU A 263 -4.00 -2.52 7.75
CA LEU A 263 -4.10 -1.29 6.98
C LEU A 263 -5.42 -1.23 6.20
N ALA A 264 -6.04 -2.36 5.92
CA ALA A 264 -7.42 -2.38 5.50
C ALA A 264 -8.28 -1.81 6.64
N VAL A 265 -8.96 -0.72 6.38
CA VAL A 265 -9.76 0.03 7.36
C VAL A 265 -10.59 -0.92 8.20
N ALA A 266 -10.43 -0.84 9.51
CA ALA A 266 -10.91 -1.81 10.48
C ALA A 266 -12.45 -1.97 10.58
N ALA A 267 -13.24 -1.32 9.72
CA ALA A 267 -14.69 -1.30 9.83
C ALA A 267 -15.45 -1.59 8.53
N ASP A 268 -14.77 -1.66 7.38
CA ASP A 268 -15.46 -1.86 6.11
C ASP A 268 -15.25 -3.29 5.60
N THR A 269 -16.32 -4.06 5.52
CA THR A 269 -16.33 -5.43 5.00
C THR A 269 -15.93 -5.48 3.52
N THR A 270 -16.12 -4.39 2.79
CA THR A 270 -15.79 -4.29 1.36
C THR A 270 -14.27 -4.20 1.13
N THR A 271 -13.53 -3.58 2.04
CA THR A 271 -12.08 -3.38 1.89
C THR A 271 -11.26 -4.66 1.94
N LYS A 272 -11.72 -5.70 2.64
CA LYS A 272 -10.98 -6.98 2.71
C LYS A 272 -10.83 -7.69 1.37
N TYR A 273 -11.72 -7.40 0.41
CA TYR A 273 -11.72 -7.95 -0.95
C TYR A 273 -11.15 -6.99 -1.98
N ARG A 274 -10.39 -6.01 -1.53
CA ARG A 274 -9.73 -5.03 -2.39
C ARG A 274 -8.32 -5.46 -2.75
N GLY A 275 -7.86 -5.04 -3.92
CA GLY A 275 -6.49 -5.16 -4.35
C GLY A 275 -6.13 -4.09 -5.37
N TYR A 276 -4.83 -3.85 -5.53
CA TYR A 276 -4.31 -2.92 -6.52
C TYR A 276 -3.28 -3.62 -7.38
N ILE A 277 -3.43 -3.49 -8.69
CA ILE A 277 -2.43 -3.93 -9.65
C ILE A 277 -1.57 -2.72 -9.97
N ILE A 278 -0.30 -2.79 -9.64
CA ILE A 278 0.64 -1.69 -9.81
C ILE A 278 1.82 -2.08 -10.68
N ASP A 279 2.27 -1.15 -11.49
CA ASP A 279 3.56 -1.17 -12.14
C ASP A 279 4.49 -0.19 -11.42
N PRO A 280 5.54 -0.67 -10.73
CA PRO A 280 6.45 0.20 -9.99
C PRO A 280 7.19 1.22 -10.88
N ALA A 281 7.23 1.01 -12.19
CA ALA A 281 7.85 1.96 -13.11
C ALA A 281 7.03 3.25 -13.29
N TYR A 282 5.70 3.18 -13.07
CA TYR A 282 4.77 4.30 -13.26
C TYR A 282 4.25 4.90 -11.95
N LEU A 283 4.74 4.42 -10.82
CA LEU A 283 4.37 4.91 -9.51
C LEU A 283 5.62 5.20 -8.69
N GLU A 284 5.72 6.39 -8.10
CA GLU A 284 6.88 6.80 -7.34
C GLU A 284 6.52 7.54 -6.05
N PHE A 285 7.40 7.50 -5.08
CA PHE A 285 7.32 8.35 -3.90
C PHE A 285 8.21 9.58 -4.07
N GLY A 286 7.60 10.74 -4.28
CA GLY A 286 8.29 12.02 -4.27
C GLY A 286 8.59 12.45 -2.84
N GLN A 287 9.86 12.52 -2.45
CA GLN A 287 10.30 12.77 -1.10
C GLN A 287 10.96 14.15 -0.98
N ILE A 288 10.49 14.98 -0.05
CA ILE A 288 11.13 16.26 0.31
C ILE A 288 12.18 15.97 1.39
N TRP A 289 11.80 15.24 2.44
CA TRP A 289 12.74 14.62 3.38
C TRP A 289 12.23 13.23 3.80
N GLY A 290 13.18 12.36 4.10
CA GLY A 290 12.94 10.97 4.45
C GLY A 290 12.48 10.78 5.88
N GLU A 291 12.27 9.51 6.22
CA GLU A 291 11.98 9.12 7.58
C GLU A 291 13.17 9.49 8.49
N GLY A 292 12.92 10.38 9.41
CA GLY A 292 13.89 10.85 10.39
C GLY A 292 13.28 10.92 11.79
N SER A 293 14.14 10.98 12.79
CA SER A 293 13.72 11.25 14.17
C SER A 293 14.43 12.49 14.65
N GLU A 294 13.66 13.48 15.11
CA GLU A 294 14.15 14.68 15.75
C GLU A 294 13.85 14.63 17.25
N GLU A 295 14.80 15.03 18.05
CA GLU A 295 14.61 15.23 19.48
C GLU A 295 14.37 16.71 19.73
N TYR A 296 13.36 16.98 20.54
CA TYR A 296 13.08 18.34 21.00
C TYR A 296 13.79 18.60 22.33
N GLU A 297 13.93 19.87 22.69
CA GLU A 297 14.38 20.23 24.02
C GLU A 297 13.49 19.62 25.10
N ASP A 298 14.10 19.11 26.15
CA ASP A 298 13.41 18.49 27.28
C ASP A 298 12.36 19.46 27.86
N ARG A 299 11.11 19.09 27.80
CA ARG A 299 10.01 19.82 28.41
C ARG A 299 9.67 19.18 29.75
N GLY A 300 10.29 19.69 30.82
CA GLY A 300 10.05 19.16 32.16
C GLY A 300 10.93 17.95 32.47
N ALA A 301 10.34 16.85 32.98
CA ALA A 301 11.06 15.69 33.48
C ALA A 301 11.12 14.54 32.45
N GLY A 302 11.30 14.82 31.17
CA GLY A 302 11.34 13.76 30.16
C GLY A 302 11.86 14.19 28.81
N SER A 303 12.31 13.22 28.03
CA SER A 303 12.74 13.41 26.64
C SER A 303 11.53 13.29 25.70
N VAL A 304 11.43 14.21 24.75
CA VAL A 304 10.34 14.31 23.78
C VAL A 304 10.94 14.46 22.38
N GLY A 305 10.29 13.86 21.39
CA GLY A 305 10.69 14.02 20.00
C GLY A 305 9.60 13.56 19.04
N ALA A 306 9.89 13.65 17.76
CA ALA A 306 9.01 13.16 16.71
C ALA A 306 9.81 12.43 15.63
N CYS A 307 9.17 11.43 15.06
CA CYS A 307 9.58 10.87 13.77
C CYS A 307 8.72 11.51 12.70
N ASP A 308 9.31 11.97 11.62
CA ASP A 308 8.56 12.56 10.52
C ASP A 308 9.10 12.18 9.15
N CYS A 309 8.24 12.37 8.15
CA CYS A 309 8.54 12.18 6.74
C CYS A 309 7.64 13.13 5.94
N TYR A 310 8.16 13.71 4.86
CA TYR A 310 7.39 14.63 4.01
C TYR A 310 7.56 14.28 2.55
N GLY A 311 6.45 14.00 1.87
CA GLY A 311 6.47 13.60 0.47
C GLY A 311 5.08 13.44 -0.13
N ALA A 312 5.03 12.96 -1.36
CA ALA A 312 3.80 12.73 -2.13
C ALA A 312 3.87 11.41 -2.88
N LEU A 313 2.74 10.71 -2.96
CA LEU A 313 2.56 9.62 -3.91
C LEU A 313 2.29 10.23 -5.30
N LEU A 314 3.06 9.83 -6.29
CA LEU A 314 3.01 10.36 -7.65
C LEU A 314 2.84 9.21 -8.65
N SER A 315 1.97 9.40 -9.63
CA SER A 315 1.83 8.47 -10.74
C SER A 315 2.19 9.16 -12.05
N GLN A 316 2.99 8.47 -12.87
CA GLN A 316 3.38 8.92 -14.21
C GLN A 316 2.51 8.31 -15.30
N GLY A 317 1.65 7.33 -14.97
CA GLY A 317 0.78 6.67 -15.91
C GLY A 317 -0.32 5.88 -15.20
N PRO A 318 -1.38 6.55 -14.70
CA PRO A 318 -2.48 5.85 -14.05
C PRO A 318 -3.17 4.80 -14.94
N ASN A 319 -3.13 4.97 -16.26
CA ASN A 319 -3.65 4.01 -17.24
C ASN A 319 -2.93 2.64 -17.20
N ARG A 320 -1.77 2.56 -16.56
CA ARG A 320 -1.01 1.32 -16.31
C ARG A 320 -1.30 0.69 -14.95
N LEU A 321 -2.19 1.27 -14.18
CA LEU A 321 -2.59 0.78 -12.88
C LEU A 321 -4.00 0.17 -12.95
N GLY A 322 -4.28 -0.78 -12.06
CA GLY A 322 -5.58 -1.42 -11.96
C GLY A 322 -6.07 -1.47 -10.51
N LYS A 323 -7.39 -1.54 -10.35
CA LYS A 323 -8.06 -1.69 -9.05
C LYS A 323 -8.99 -2.89 -9.09
N ILE A 324 -8.98 -3.67 -8.02
CA ILE A 324 -9.93 -4.74 -7.78
C ILE A 324 -10.71 -4.37 -6.53
N GLU A 325 -12.01 -4.27 -6.64
CA GLU A 325 -12.90 -3.94 -5.53
C GLU A 325 -14.13 -4.84 -5.59
N CYS A 326 -14.02 -6.00 -4.95
CA CYS A 326 -15.10 -6.97 -4.95
C CYS A 326 -16.09 -6.70 -3.82
N SER A 327 -17.38 -6.83 -4.12
CA SER A 327 -18.43 -6.88 -3.11
C SER A 327 -18.44 -8.24 -2.40
N ASP A 328 -18.82 -8.24 -1.13
CA ASP A 328 -19.01 -9.47 -0.35
C ASP A 328 -20.41 -10.05 -0.65
N GLU A 329 -20.47 -11.34 -0.99
CA GLU A 329 -21.74 -12.05 -1.17
C GLU A 329 -22.36 -12.56 0.13
N SER A 330 -21.76 -12.29 1.28
CA SER A 330 -22.18 -12.87 2.56
C SER A 330 -23.55 -12.39 3.08
N ASN A 331 -24.36 -11.77 2.25
CA ASN A 331 -25.76 -11.37 2.53
C ASN A 331 -26.81 -12.06 1.65
N LEU A 332 -26.50 -13.24 1.12
CA LEU A 332 -27.49 -14.11 0.48
C LEU A 332 -27.84 -15.29 1.37
#